data_7d4f6f05ea3168818c9021f48e7712e7
#
_entry.id   7d4f6f05ea3168818c9021f48e7712e7
#
_cell.length_a   1.000
_cell.length_b   1.000
_cell.length_c   1.000
_cell.angle_alpha   90.00
_cell.angle_beta   90.00
_cell.angle_gamma   90.00
#
_symmetry.space_group_name_H-M   'P 1'
#
loop_
_entity.id
_entity.type
_entity.pdbx_description
1 polymer ?
#
loop_
_entity_poly.entity_id
_entity_poly.type
_entity_poly.pdbx_seq_one_letter_code
_entity_poly.pdbx_strand_id
1 'polypeptide(L)'
;MTLTSPGDAIPRAVGFLRGAQLPHGEFESLLGSDKSMSNAVFDSSPFATSFVVFSLAQLPARLGVDARDVLERACGFLRAEMEPGGVWRYWTSRQAKHFLIPPDLDDTACISFALKAAGRRPPDNRWAFRLARDDHGRFLTWVPPSRRKLPIRFWPAQGVAHARRRMLGPTLRLERPEDRRFEGIRIRENDVDPVVNANALLYLGEGVGTEAALTYVQSFISNRPEPGFSIYYQDTLFLFHAVARAHRCSAPSLAGLADPVVSGVLAHADAGGRYENPICAAAAACALAIYDPRSAGLPPAIDQVLDSQRGDGGWDAHPFYAGREGRNFWGSEALTTAFALEALILAAEVAG
;
A
#
# COMPACT_ATOMS: atom_id res chain seq x y z
N MET A 1 26.36 -21.29 -3.63
CA MET A 1 25.17 -20.88 -4.37
C MET A 1 25.54 -19.64 -5.14
N THR A 2 25.39 -19.62 -6.47
CA THR A 2 25.54 -18.41 -7.27
C THR A 2 24.46 -17.43 -6.84
N LEU A 3 24.86 -16.23 -6.41
CA LEU A 3 23.93 -15.14 -6.12
C LEU A 3 23.01 -14.95 -7.34
N THR A 4 21.72 -15.04 -7.15
CA THR A 4 20.72 -14.82 -8.21
C THR A 4 20.74 -13.35 -8.58
N SER A 5 20.86 -13.02 -9.84
CA SER A 5 20.80 -11.62 -10.29
C SER A 5 19.36 -11.09 -10.28
N PRO A 6 19.15 -9.76 -10.24
CA PRO A 6 17.81 -9.19 -10.44
C PRO A 6 17.13 -9.70 -11.72
N GLY A 7 17.91 -9.91 -12.80
CA GLY A 7 17.41 -10.44 -14.07
C GLY A 7 16.85 -11.85 -13.99
N ASP A 8 17.41 -12.70 -13.11
CA ASP A 8 16.93 -14.07 -12.89
C ASP A 8 15.78 -14.11 -11.87
N ALA A 9 15.80 -13.22 -10.87
CA ALA A 9 14.82 -13.18 -9.80
C ALA A 9 13.46 -12.64 -10.25
N ILE A 10 13.42 -11.64 -11.13
CA ILE A 10 12.19 -10.99 -11.63
C ILE A 10 11.27 -12.00 -12.35
N PRO A 11 11.70 -12.81 -13.32
CA PRO A 11 10.84 -13.80 -13.96
C PRO A 11 10.24 -14.81 -12.99
N ARG A 12 11.02 -15.22 -11.98
CA ARG A 12 10.56 -16.14 -10.92
C ARG A 12 9.50 -15.50 -10.05
N ALA A 13 9.67 -14.22 -9.66
CA ALA A 13 8.68 -13.47 -8.91
C ALA A 13 7.34 -13.37 -9.67
N VAL A 14 7.37 -13.08 -10.97
CA VAL A 14 6.18 -13.05 -11.82
C VAL A 14 5.54 -14.43 -11.94
N GLY A 15 6.34 -15.49 -12.03
CA GLY A 15 5.87 -16.89 -12.00
C GLY A 15 5.12 -17.22 -10.71
N PHE A 16 5.69 -16.85 -9.57
CA PHE A 16 5.04 -16.99 -8.26
C PHE A 16 3.71 -16.23 -8.21
N LEU A 17 3.70 -14.93 -8.56
CA LEU A 17 2.49 -14.12 -8.56
C LEU A 17 1.39 -14.71 -9.47
N ARG A 18 1.76 -15.27 -10.62
CA ARG A 18 0.80 -15.94 -11.52
C ARG A 18 0.16 -17.15 -10.84
N GLY A 19 0.94 -17.94 -10.11
CA GLY A 19 0.46 -19.13 -9.37
C GLY A 19 -0.35 -18.77 -8.11
N ALA A 20 0.01 -17.68 -7.43
CA ALA A 20 -0.64 -17.21 -6.20
C ALA A 20 -1.94 -16.44 -6.44
N GLN A 21 -2.23 -16.04 -7.68
CA GLN A 21 -3.44 -15.29 -7.99
C GLN A 21 -4.69 -16.15 -7.88
N LEU A 22 -5.63 -15.73 -7.05
CA LEU A 22 -6.93 -16.41 -6.90
C LEU A 22 -7.75 -16.37 -8.21
N PRO A 23 -8.66 -17.33 -8.43
CA PRO A 23 -9.40 -17.44 -9.70
C PRO A 23 -10.15 -16.17 -10.11
N HIS A 24 -10.58 -15.36 -9.14
CA HIS A 24 -11.28 -14.11 -9.39
C HIS A 24 -10.34 -12.89 -9.52
N GLY A 25 -9.03 -13.10 -9.48
CA GLY A 25 -8.03 -12.06 -9.74
C GLY A 25 -7.43 -11.41 -8.51
N GLU A 26 -7.91 -11.71 -7.30
CA GLU A 26 -7.37 -11.21 -6.04
C GLU A 26 -6.02 -11.84 -5.71
N PHE A 27 -5.16 -11.08 -5.03
CA PHE A 27 -4.02 -11.60 -4.28
C PHE A 27 -4.32 -11.57 -2.79
N GLU A 28 -4.02 -12.67 -2.11
CA GLU A 28 -4.34 -12.81 -0.70
C GLU A 28 -3.76 -11.69 0.15
N SER A 29 -4.57 -11.17 1.06
CA SER A 29 -4.17 -10.46 2.25
C SER A 29 -4.39 -11.38 3.44
N LEU A 30 -3.46 -11.42 4.37
CA LEU A 30 -3.50 -12.28 5.54
C LEU A 30 -3.51 -11.44 6.80
N LEU A 31 -4.30 -11.87 7.80
CA LEU A 31 -4.36 -11.30 9.13
C LEU A 31 -3.69 -12.25 10.13
N GLY A 32 -2.55 -11.83 10.67
CA GLY A 32 -1.83 -12.52 11.73
C GLY A 32 -2.12 -11.95 13.12
N SER A 33 -1.98 -12.79 14.13
CA SER A 33 -2.06 -12.37 15.54
C SER A 33 -0.74 -11.81 16.09
N ASP A 34 0.34 -12.04 15.37
CA ASP A 34 1.70 -11.58 15.71
C ASP A 34 2.52 -11.30 14.44
N LYS A 35 3.70 -10.73 14.62
CA LYS A 35 4.61 -10.34 13.52
C LYS A 35 5.15 -11.52 12.70
N SER A 36 5.09 -12.74 13.22
CA SER A 36 5.62 -13.92 12.50
C SER A 36 4.72 -14.33 11.33
N MET A 37 3.47 -13.90 11.32
CA MET A 37 2.44 -14.29 10.35
C MET A 37 2.20 -15.82 10.26
N SER A 38 2.75 -16.63 11.19
CA SER A 38 2.72 -18.11 11.13
C SER A 38 1.32 -18.71 11.24
N ASN A 39 0.41 -18.02 11.93
CA ASN A 39 -1.00 -18.41 12.11
C ASN A 39 -1.94 -17.43 11.42
N ALA A 40 -1.50 -16.80 10.35
CA ALA A 40 -2.30 -15.82 9.64
C ALA A 40 -3.46 -16.49 8.88
N VAL A 41 -4.59 -15.81 8.84
CA VAL A 41 -5.79 -16.25 8.14
C VAL A 41 -6.13 -15.30 7.01
N PHE A 42 -6.77 -15.83 5.98
CA PHE A 42 -7.20 -15.02 4.83
C PHE A 42 -8.16 -13.90 5.26
N ASP A 43 -7.82 -12.68 4.90
CA ASP A 43 -8.61 -11.46 5.15
C ASP A 43 -8.71 -10.64 3.86
N SER A 44 -9.71 -10.96 3.04
CA SER A 44 -9.87 -10.45 1.67
C SER A 44 -9.88 -8.92 1.62
N SER A 45 -8.94 -8.36 0.83
CA SER A 45 -8.76 -6.92 0.68
C SER A 45 -8.23 -6.56 -0.72
N PRO A 46 -8.76 -5.53 -1.38
CA PRO A 46 -8.22 -5.08 -2.65
C PRO A 46 -6.85 -4.40 -2.51
N PHE A 47 -6.45 -4.01 -1.29
CA PHE A 47 -5.26 -3.21 -1.04
C PHE A 47 -3.97 -3.95 -1.47
N ALA A 48 -3.76 -5.19 -1.02
CA ALA A 48 -2.59 -5.99 -1.41
C ALA A 48 -2.50 -6.17 -2.93
N THR A 49 -3.64 -6.43 -3.59
CA THR A 49 -3.71 -6.57 -5.05
C THR A 49 -3.28 -5.30 -5.77
N SER A 50 -3.50 -4.10 -5.19
CA SER A 50 -3.07 -2.83 -5.81
C SER A 50 -1.56 -2.70 -5.91
N PHE A 51 -0.81 -3.16 -4.92
CA PHE A 51 0.67 -3.18 -4.94
C PHE A 51 1.20 -4.16 -5.99
N VAL A 52 0.60 -5.34 -6.10
CA VAL A 52 0.96 -6.31 -7.15
C VAL A 52 0.69 -5.73 -8.54
N VAL A 53 -0.46 -5.11 -8.77
CA VAL A 53 -0.77 -4.46 -10.05
C VAL A 53 0.25 -3.36 -10.36
N PHE A 54 0.60 -2.54 -9.36
CA PHE A 54 1.57 -1.47 -9.57
C PHE A 54 2.95 -2.03 -9.94
N SER A 55 3.49 -3.00 -9.19
CA SER A 55 4.82 -3.55 -9.46
C SER A 55 4.89 -4.28 -10.81
N LEU A 56 3.85 -5.06 -11.17
CA LEU A 56 3.77 -5.71 -12.47
C LEU A 56 3.67 -4.70 -13.64
N ALA A 57 2.99 -3.57 -13.42
CA ALA A 57 2.88 -2.52 -14.43
C ALA A 57 4.20 -1.76 -14.67
N GLN A 58 5.20 -1.90 -13.77
CA GLN A 58 6.54 -1.33 -13.92
C GLN A 58 7.50 -2.23 -14.70
N LEU A 59 7.12 -3.46 -15.06
CA LEU A 59 8.00 -4.41 -15.75
C LEU A 59 8.51 -3.83 -17.09
N PRO A 60 9.84 -3.65 -17.23
CA PRO A 60 10.38 -3.13 -18.46
C PRO A 60 10.26 -4.15 -19.60
N ALA A 61 9.85 -3.71 -20.77
CA ALA A 61 9.72 -4.58 -21.95
C ALA A 61 11.02 -5.33 -22.31
N ARG A 62 12.19 -4.73 -21.99
CA ARG A 62 13.51 -5.34 -22.24
C ARG A 62 13.74 -6.67 -21.49
N LEU A 63 13.00 -6.93 -20.41
CA LEU A 63 13.10 -8.17 -19.66
C LEU A 63 12.35 -9.34 -20.31
N GLY A 64 11.52 -9.09 -21.31
CA GLY A 64 10.75 -10.13 -22.01
C GLY A 64 9.76 -10.90 -21.14
N VAL A 65 9.46 -10.39 -19.94
CA VAL A 65 8.55 -11.05 -18.97
C VAL A 65 7.12 -10.61 -19.25
N ASP A 66 6.25 -11.55 -19.60
CA ASP A 66 4.83 -11.28 -19.85
C ASP A 66 3.99 -11.51 -18.58
N ALA A 67 3.31 -10.48 -18.13
CA ALA A 67 2.39 -10.50 -16.99
C ALA A 67 0.97 -10.01 -17.33
N ARG A 68 0.64 -9.89 -18.63
CA ARG A 68 -0.63 -9.30 -19.09
C ARG A 68 -1.85 -10.05 -18.58
N ASP A 69 -1.80 -11.38 -18.55
CA ASP A 69 -2.86 -12.24 -18.03
C ASP A 69 -3.13 -12.01 -16.54
N VAL A 70 -2.07 -11.86 -15.75
CA VAL A 70 -2.13 -11.56 -14.31
C VAL A 70 -2.70 -10.17 -14.07
N LEU A 71 -2.17 -9.17 -14.80
CA LEU A 71 -2.64 -7.78 -14.72
C LEU A 71 -4.11 -7.64 -15.10
N GLU A 72 -4.56 -8.31 -16.17
CA GLU A 72 -5.95 -8.24 -16.63
C GLU A 72 -6.92 -8.73 -15.55
N ARG A 73 -6.64 -9.90 -14.97
CA ARG A 73 -7.49 -10.48 -13.90
C ARG A 73 -7.46 -9.63 -12.64
N ALA A 74 -6.27 -9.13 -12.22
CA ALA A 74 -6.14 -8.29 -11.05
C ALA A 74 -6.87 -6.94 -11.21
N CYS A 75 -6.72 -6.28 -12.36
CA CYS A 75 -7.47 -5.07 -12.68
C CYS A 75 -8.99 -5.32 -12.74
N GLY A 76 -9.41 -6.50 -13.23
CA GLY A 76 -10.81 -6.95 -13.23
C GLY A 76 -11.35 -7.03 -11.80
N PHE A 77 -10.62 -7.67 -10.90
CA PHE A 77 -10.96 -7.77 -9.48
C PHE A 77 -11.05 -6.39 -8.81
N LEU A 78 -10.03 -5.53 -8.97
CA LEU A 78 -10.04 -4.18 -8.40
C LEU A 78 -11.26 -3.36 -8.86
N ARG A 79 -11.68 -3.52 -10.11
CA ARG A 79 -12.88 -2.87 -10.63
C ARG A 79 -14.18 -3.46 -10.10
N ALA A 80 -14.22 -4.78 -9.88
CA ALA A 80 -15.40 -5.46 -9.33
C ALA A 80 -15.68 -5.02 -7.88
N GLU A 81 -14.62 -4.75 -7.11
CA GLU A 81 -14.73 -4.27 -5.72
C GLU A 81 -14.89 -2.75 -5.61
N MET A 82 -14.92 -2.02 -6.74
CA MET A 82 -15.12 -0.57 -6.74
C MET A 82 -16.54 -0.21 -6.32
N GLU A 83 -16.66 0.62 -5.30
CA GLU A 83 -17.95 1.17 -4.88
C GLU A 83 -18.44 2.31 -5.79
N PRO A 84 -19.76 2.61 -5.76
CA PRO A 84 -20.31 3.78 -6.45
C PRO A 84 -19.55 5.06 -6.05
N GLY A 85 -19.08 5.77 -7.07
CA GLY A 85 -18.24 6.96 -6.88
C GLY A 85 -16.75 6.73 -7.07
N GLY A 86 -16.35 5.48 -7.38
CA GLY A 86 -14.97 5.15 -7.69
C GLY A 86 -14.07 5.11 -6.45
N VAL A 87 -14.58 4.69 -5.33
CA VAL A 87 -13.86 4.55 -4.05
C VAL A 87 -13.80 3.11 -3.62
N TRP A 88 -12.89 2.78 -2.72
CA TRP A 88 -12.72 1.44 -2.18
C TRP A 88 -12.69 1.47 -0.66
N ARG A 89 -12.99 0.30 -0.07
CA ARG A 89 -12.82 -0.02 1.34
C ARG A 89 -11.72 -1.04 1.47
N TYR A 90 -11.12 -1.09 2.64
CA TYR A 90 -10.12 -2.09 2.96
C TYR A 90 -10.64 -3.52 2.78
N TRP A 91 -11.85 -3.84 3.26
CA TRP A 91 -12.43 -5.17 3.07
C TRP A 91 -13.29 -5.25 1.82
N THR A 92 -13.13 -6.35 1.07
CA THR A 92 -13.95 -6.64 -0.11
C THR A 92 -15.42 -6.86 0.26
N SER A 93 -16.28 -6.78 -0.75
CA SER A 93 -17.72 -7.05 -0.62
C SER A 93 -18.06 -8.47 -0.12
N ARG A 94 -17.07 -9.39 -0.17
CA ARG A 94 -17.18 -10.79 0.29
C ARG A 94 -16.96 -10.95 1.79
N GLN A 95 -16.36 -9.95 2.44
CA GLN A 95 -16.12 -9.97 3.88
C GLN A 95 -17.33 -9.49 4.66
N ALA A 96 -17.71 -10.24 5.70
CA ALA A 96 -18.75 -9.81 6.63
C ALA A 96 -18.46 -8.44 7.27
N LYS A 97 -17.17 -8.10 7.37
CA LYS A 97 -16.66 -6.84 7.92
C LYS A 97 -16.75 -5.65 6.96
N HIS A 98 -17.07 -5.87 5.69
CA HIS A 98 -17.05 -4.84 4.64
C HIS A 98 -17.68 -3.51 5.05
N PHE A 99 -18.81 -3.54 5.76
CA PHE A 99 -19.53 -2.35 6.18
C PHE A 99 -19.12 -1.78 7.55
N LEU A 100 -18.12 -2.38 8.22
CA LEU A 100 -17.66 -1.90 9.53
C LEU A 100 -16.88 -0.59 9.45
N ILE A 101 -16.17 -0.37 8.34
CA ILE A 101 -15.41 0.85 8.06
C ILE A 101 -15.99 1.55 6.81
N PRO A 102 -15.85 2.87 6.69
CA PRO A 102 -16.18 3.58 5.44
C PRO A 102 -15.13 3.32 4.37
N PRO A 103 -15.36 3.73 3.11
CA PRO A 103 -14.29 3.89 2.14
C PRO A 103 -13.21 4.82 2.69
N ASP A 104 -11.97 4.58 2.31
CA ASP A 104 -10.85 5.40 2.74
C ASP A 104 -10.04 5.93 1.55
N LEU A 105 -9.20 6.94 1.80
CA LEU A 105 -8.40 7.56 0.76
C LEU A 105 -7.13 6.79 0.44
N ASP A 106 -6.66 5.92 1.34
CA ASP A 106 -5.46 5.12 1.12
C ASP A 106 -5.72 4.05 0.06
N ASP A 107 -6.74 3.19 0.31
CA ASP A 107 -7.19 2.21 -0.67
C ASP A 107 -7.57 2.88 -1.99
N THR A 108 -8.33 3.98 -1.91
CA THR A 108 -8.79 4.70 -3.11
C THR A 108 -7.63 5.27 -3.93
N ALA A 109 -6.60 5.84 -3.29
CA ALA A 109 -5.43 6.38 -3.97
C ALA A 109 -4.58 5.27 -4.59
N CYS A 110 -4.20 4.26 -3.79
CA CYS A 110 -3.33 3.18 -4.24
C CYS A 110 -3.97 2.39 -5.39
N ILE A 111 -5.25 2.04 -5.28
CA ILE A 111 -5.95 1.28 -6.32
C ILE A 111 -6.15 2.12 -7.59
N SER A 112 -6.56 3.39 -7.46
CA SER A 112 -6.71 4.27 -8.62
C SER A 112 -5.40 4.48 -9.34
N PHE A 113 -4.29 4.63 -8.61
CA PHE A 113 -2.97 4.78 -9.20
C PHE A 113 -2.49 3.49 -9.86
N ALA A 114 -2.69 2.33 -9.21
CA ALA A 114 -2.33 1.03 -9.79
C ALA A 114 -3.08 0.76 -11.10
N LEU A 115 -4.38 1.04 -11.16
CA LEU A 115 -5.15 0.95 -12.40
C LEU A 115 -4.61 1.89 -13.48
N LYS A 116 -4.25 3.14 -13.13
CA LYS A 116 -3.63 4.10 -14.05
C LYS A 116 -2.29 3.58 -14.57
N ALA A 117 -1.42 3.06 -13.70
CA ALA A 117 -0.13 2.50 -14.07
C ALA A 117 -0.27 1.29 -15.01
N ALA A 118 -1.30 0.47 -14.83
CA ALA A 118 -1.65 -0.64 -15.72
C ALA A 118 -2.36 -0.20 -17.02
N GLY A 119 -2.34 1.10 -17.37
CA GLY A 119 -2.96 1.64 -18.59
C GLY A 119 -4.50 1.63 -18.55
N ARG A 120 -5.11 1.50 -17.38
CA ARG A 120 -6.56 1.54 -17.22
C ARG A 120 -7.01 2.94 -16.81
N ARG A 121 -8.14 3.40 -17.39
CA ARG A 121 -8.70 4.70 -17.00
C ARG A 121 -9.14 4.65 -15.54
N PRO A 122 -8.60 5.50 -14.64
CA PRO A 122 -9.05 5.58 -13.27
C PRO A 122 -10.47 6.13 -13.20
N PRO A 123 -11.22 5.83 -12.11
CA PRO A 123 -12.56 6.37 -11.91
C PRO A 123 -12.52 7.89 -11.64
N ASP A 124 -13.65 8.56 -11.85
CA ASP A 124 -13.84 9.95 -11.44
C ASP A 124 -14.16 9.99 -9.94
N ASN A 125 -13.13 10.01 -9.11
CA ASN A 125 -13.25 9.98 -7.65
C ASN A 125 -12.57 11.16 -6.93
N ARG A 126 -12.15 12.18 -7.66
CA ARG A 126 -11.56 13.40 -7.08
C ARG A 126 -12.47 14.11 -6.06
N TRP A 127 -13.78 13.83 -6.13
CA TRP A 127 -14.75 14.32 -5.16
C TRP A 127 -14.44 13.81 -3.74
N ALA A 128 -14.00 12.56 -3.59
CA ALA A 128 -13.66 11.96 -2.28
C ALA A 128 -12.50 12.72 -1.63
N PHE A 129 -11.45 13.00 -2.41
CA PHE A 129 -10.30 13.77 -1.95
C PHE A 129 -10.64 15.25 -1.64
N ARG A 130 -11.60 15.84 -2.32
CA ARG A 130 -12.08 17.19 -1.96
C ARG A 130 -12.92 17.20 -0.68
N LEU A 131 -13.63 16.10 -0.43
CA LEU A 131 -14.52 15.97 0.72
C LEU A 131 -13.76 15.60 2.01
N ALA A 132 -12.83 14.67 1.92
CA ALA A 132 -12.09 14.15 3.06
C ALA A 132 -10.83 15.00 3.33
N ARG A 133 -11.07 16.22 3.86
CA ARG A 133 -10.01 17.15 4.26
C ARG A 133 -10.26 17.69 5.65
N ASP A 134 -9.18 17.92 6.36
CA ASP A 134 -9.22 18.68 7.61
C ASP A 134 -9.26 20.20 7.34
N ASP A 135 -9.32 20.99 8.41
CA ASP A 135 -9.38 22.47 8.34
C ASP A 135 -8.09 23.10 7.77
N HIS A 136 -6.99 22.34 7.72
CA HIS A 136 -5.71 22.75 7.11
C HIS A 136 -5.57 22.29 5.66
N GLY A 137 -6.57 21.59 5.09
CA GLY A 137 -6.57 21.11 3.71
C GLY A 137 -5.80 19.79 3.50
N ARG A 138 -5.31 19.14 4.58
CA ARG A 138 -4.66 17.82 4.51
C ARG A 138 -5.71 16.74 4.31
N PHE A 139 -5.32 15.63 3.70
CA PHE A 139 -6.23 14.53 3.47
C PHE A 139 -6.46 13.73 4.74
N LEU A 140 -7.74 13.50 5.04
CA LEU A 140 -8.17 12.56 6.07
C LEU A 140 -8.08 11.12 5.53
N THR A 141 -7.81 10.16 6.39
CA THR A 141 -7.81 8.75 6.00
C THR A 141 -9.19 8.30 5.52
N TRP A 142 -10.25 8.69 6.21
CA TRP A 142 -11.60 8.18 5.97
C TRP A 142 -12.46 9.14 5.16
N VAL A 143 -13.19 8.61 4.18
CA VAL A 143 -14.19 9.40 3.45
C VAL A 143 -15.40 9.62 4.37
N PRO A 144 -15.70 10.86 4.78
CA PRO A 144 -16.76 11.11 5.75
C PRO A 144 -18.14 10.79 5.19
N PRO A 145 -19.05 10.21 6.01
CA PRO A 145 -20.40 9.81 5.61
C PRO A 145 -21.39 10.98 5.46
N SER A 146 -20.91 12.19 5.24
CA SER A 146 -21.76 13.40 5.22
C SER A 146 -22.64 13.50 3.98
N ARG A 147 -23.96 13.38 4.16
CA ARG A 147 -24.94 13.54 3.10
C ARG A 147 -24.87 14.92 2.39
N ARG A 148 -24.47 15.98 3.10
CA ARG A 148 -24.43 17.34 2.57
C ARG A 148 -23.32 17.59 1.54
N LYS A 149 -22.31 16.72 1.52
CA LYS A 149 -21.10 16.91 0.70
C LYS A 149 -20.97 15.87 -0.43
N LEU A 150 -21.78 14.79 -0.43
CA LEU A 150 -21.77 13.78 -1.47
C LEU A 150 -22.59 14.23 -2.69
N PRO A 151 -22.11 14.00 -3.94
CA PRO A 151 -22.92 14.15 -5.12
C PRO A 151 -24.19 13.31 -5.02
N ILE A 152 -25.35 13.87 -5.41
CA ILE A 152 -26.68 13.23 -5.27
C ILE A 152 -26.72 11.81 -5.83
N ARG A 153 -26.01 11.52 -6.91
CA ARG A 153 -25.90 10.22 -7.56
C ARG A 153 -25.33 9.10 -6.67
N PHE A 154 -24.61 9.45 -5.59
CA PHE A 154 -23.98 8.49 -4.67
C PHE A 154 -24.76 8.25 -3.37
N TRP A 155 -25.75 9.10 -3.09
CA TRP A 155 -26.53 9.03 -1.84
C TRP A 155 -27.21 7.69 -1.59
N PRO A 156 -27.83 7.01 -2.58
CA PRO A 156 -28.51 5.75 -2.31
C PRO A 156 -27.54 4.68 -1.81
N ALA A 157 -26.39 4.51 -2.48
CA ALA A 157 -25.42 3.47 -2.12
C ALA A 157 -24.75 3.73 -0.75
N GLN A 158 -24.33 4.98 -0.49
CA GLN A 158 -23.74 5.37 0.79
C GLN A 158 -24.78 5.37 1.91
N GLY A 159 -26.02 5.73 1.64
CA GLY A 159 -27.14 5.63 2.59
C GLY A 159 -27.43 4.20 3.01
N VAL A 160 -27.42 3.25 2.06
CA VAL A 160 -27.58 1.82 2.34
C VAL A 160 -26.39 1.28 3.13
N ALA A 161 -25.15 1.63 2.76
CA ALA A 161 -23.96 1.23 3.49
C ALA A 161 -23.97 1.76 4.93
N HIS A 162 -24.35 3.02 5.13
CA HIS A 162 -24.48 3.63 6.47
C HIS A 162 -25.59 2.98 7.30
N ALA A 163 -26.76 2.71 6.69
CA ALA A 163 -27.87 2.04 7.35
C ALA A 163 -27.49 0.59 7.75
N ARG A 164 -26.83 -0.15 6.85
CA ARG A 164 -26.31 -1.50 7.16
C ARG A 164 -25.27 -1.48 8.28
N ARG A 165 -24.32 -0.53 8.25
CA ARG A 165 -23.35 -0.35 9.34
C ARG A 165 -24.04 -0.08 10.68
N ARG A 166 -25.09 0.77 10.69
CA ARG A 166 -25.85 1.11 11.90
C ARG A 166 -26.70 -0.07 12.41
N MET A 167 -27.21 -0.91 11.50
CA MET A 167 -28.01 -2.09 11.84
C MET A 167 -27.14 -3.30 12.23
N LEU A 168 -26.05 -3.56 11.51
CA LEU A 168 -25.20 -4.75 11.71
C LEU A 168 -24.08 -4.51 12.73
N GLY A 169 -23.63 -3.27 12.92
CA GLY A 169 -22.58 -2.94 13.88
C GLY A 169 -22.87 -3.38 15.31
N PRO A 170 -24.08 -3.19 15.86
CA PRO A 170 -24.43 -3.71 17.18
C PRO A 170 -24.56 -5.24 17.23
N THR A 171 -25.08 -5.87 16.17
CA THR A 171 -25.30 -7.33 16.09
C THR A 171 -23.98 -8.09 15.94
N LEU A 172 -23.03 -7.56 15.17
CA LEU A 172 -21.69 -8.13 15.04
C LEU A 172 -20.87 -8.03 16.33
N ARG A 173 -21.21 -7.09 17.24
CA ARG A 173 -20.61 -6.99 18.58
C ARG A 173 -21.03 -8.12 19.52
N LEU A 174 -22.11 -8.82 19.19
CA LEU A 174 -22.72 -9.82 20.10
C LEU A 174 -22.31 -11.26 19.78
N GLU A 175 -21.72 -11.55 18.62
CA GLU A 175 -21.71 -12.92 18.12
C GLU A 175 -20.46 -13.76 18.36
N ARG A 176 -19.27 -13.20 18.69
CA ARG A 176 -18.12 -14.07 19.08
C ARG A 176 -17.04 -13.33 19.90
N PRO A 177 -16.50 -13.97 20.97
CA PRO A 177 -15.33 -13.45 21.72
C PRO A 177 -14.08 -13.20 20.86
N GLU A 178 -13.93 -13.96 19.78
CA GLU A 178 -12.85 -13.86 18.78
C GLU A 178 -12.97 -12.61 17.88
N ASP A 179 -14.19 -12.08 17.70
CA ASP A 179 -14.43 -10.85 16.93
C ASP A 179 -14.07 -9.57 17.71
N ARG A 180 -13.79 -9.66 19.01
CA ARG A 180 -13.23 -8.56 19.82
C ARG A 180 -11.87 -8.07 19.33
N ARG A 181 -11.20 -8.83 18.44
CA ARG A 181 -9.96 -8.43 17.79
C ARG A 181 -10.09 -7.13 16.97
N PHE A 182 -11.31 -6.73 16.60
CA PHE A 182 -11.60 -5.52 15.83
C PHE A 182 -12.11 -4.33 16.65
N GLU A 183 -12.32 -4.47 17.95
CA GLU A 183 -12.69 -3.34 18.81
C GLU A 183 -11.60 -2.24 18.86
N GLY A 184 -10.37 -2.54 18.40
CA GLY A 184 -9.27 -1.59 18.32
C GLY A 184 -9.32 -0.63 17.14
N ILE A 185 -10.11 -0.88 16.07
CA ILE A 185 -10.21 0.04 14.93
C ILE A 185 -11.21 1.14 15.26
N ARG A 186 -10.78 2.14 16.03
CA ARG A 186 -11.54 3.38 16.21
C ARG A 186 -11.28 4.26 14.99
N ILE A 187 -12.27 4.37 14.12
CA ILE A 187 -12.30 5.41 13.10
C ILE A 187 -12.29 6.75 13.81
N ARG A 188 -11.20 7.49 13.63
CA ARG A 188 -11.13 8.88 14.07
C ARG A 188 -11.65 9.75 12.92
N GLU A 189 -12.63 10.58 13.16
CA GLU A 189 -13.22 11.45 12.14
C GLU A 189 -12.19 12.42 11.54
N ASN A 190 -11.16 12.78 12.31
CA ASN A 190 -10.09 13.72 11.93
C ASN A 190 -8.71 13.03 11.87
N ASP A 191 -8.67 11.82 11.37
CA ASP A 191 -7.42 11.07 11.23
C ASP A 191 -6.64 11.52 9.99
N VAL A 192 -5.48 12.13 10.20
CA VAL A 192 -4.55 12.57 9.16
C VAL A 192 -3.28 11.73 9.26
N ASP A 193 -3.04 10.89 8.28
CA ASP A 193 -1.89 9.99 8.23
C ASP A 193 -0.90 10.43 7.14
N PRO A 194 0.42 10.46 7.40
CA PRO A 194 1.41 10.91 6.40
C PRO A 194 1.55 9.95 5.23
N VAL A 195 1.34 8.62 5.40
CA VAL A 195 1.38 7.65 4.30
C VAL A 195 0.17 7.84 3.39
N VAL A 196 -1.02 8.03 3.97
CA VAL A 196 -2.24 8.33 3.21
C VAL A 196 -2.08 9.60 2.38
N ASN A 197 -1.47 10.66 2.95
CA ASN A 197 -1.20 11.90 2.23
C ASN A 197 -0.15 11.70 1.11
N ALA A 198 0.90 10.89 1.33
CA ALA A 198 1.86 10.54 0.29
C ALA A 198 1.21 9.72 -0.84
N ASN A 199 0.35 8.74 -0.53
CA ASN A 199 -0.39 7.97 -1.51
C ASN A 199 -1.43 8.81 -2.27
N ALA A 200 -2.04 9.80 -1.62
CA ALA A 200 -2.90 10.78 -2.29
C ALA A 200 -2.10 11.63 -3.30
N LEU A 201 -0.88 12.07 -2.95
CA LEU A 201 0.03 12.77 -3.87
C LEU A 201 0.47 11.87 -5.03
N LEU A 202 0.75 10.59 -4.77
CA LEU A 202 1.07 9.60 -5.80
C LEU A 202 -0.04 9.53 -6.86
N TYR A 203 -1.31 9.51 -6.45
CA TYR A 203 -2.44 9.39 -7.37
C TYR A 203 -2.82 10.71 -8.05
N LEU A 204 -2.96 11.80 -7.26
CA LEU A 204 -3.46 13.07 -7.76
C LEU A 204 -2.37 13.90 -8.45
N GLY A 205 -1.11 13.73 -8.05
CA GLY A 205 0.01 14.56 -8.42
C GLY A 205 0.04 15.89 -7.64
N GLU A 206 1.03 16.71 -7.98
CA GLU A 206 1.12 18.09 -7.49
C GLU A 206 0.15 19.00 -8.26
N GLY A 207 -0.42 19.98 -7.58
CA GLY A 207 -1.25 20.98 -8.19
C GLY A 207 -2.34 21.51 -7.27
N VAL A 208 -3.32 22.18 -7.88
CA VAL A 208 -4.41 22.81 -7.15
C VAL A 208 -5.14 21.80 -6.27
N GLY A 209 -5.04 22.01 -4.97
CA GLY A 209 -5.71 21.22 -3.95
C GLY A 209 -4.88 20.08 -3.40
N THR A 210 -3.58 19.97 -3.68
CA THR A 210 -2.67 19.01 -3.03
C THR A 210 -1.54 19.70 -2.27
N GLU A 211 -1.49 21.03 -2.28
CA GLU A 211 -0.43 21.84 -1.68
C GLU A 211 -0.30 21.58 -0.16
N ALA A 212 -1.42 21.48 0.54
CA ALA A 212 -1.43 21.22 1.98
C ALA A 212 -0.90 19.82 2.30
N ALA A 213 -1.23 18.81 1.50
CA ALA A 213 -0.71 17.46 1.64
C ALA A 213 0.80 17.42 1.35
N LEU A 214 1.26 18.14 0.30
CA LEU A 214 2.67 18.25 -0.05
C LEU A 214 3.47 18.88 1.11
N THR A 215 3.04 20.05 1.59
CA THR A 215 3.66 20.73 2.72
C THR A 215 3.68 19.87 3.98
N TYR A 216 2.58 19.15 4.25
CA TYR A 216 2.47 18.25 5.38
C TYR A 216 3.50 17.11 5.30
N VAL A 217 3.57 16.41 4.17
CA VAL A 217 4.52 15.30 3.97
C VAL A 217 5.96 15.81 4.06
N GLN A 218 6.28 16.95 3.43
CA GLN A 218 7.61 17.56 3.49
C GLN A 218 8.01 17.88 4.92
N SER A 219 7.13 18.56 5.66
CA SER A 219 7.39 18.94 7.06
C SER A 219 7.53 17.69 7.95
N PHE A 220 6.68 16.68 7.72
CA PHE A 220 6.69 15.45 8.52
C PHE A 220 8.01 14.68 8.37
N ILE A 221 8.48 14.49 7.15
CA ILE A 221 9.76 13.81 6.86
C ILE A 221 10.96 14.63 7.39
N SER A 222 10.95 15.96 7.19
CA SER A 222 12.04 16.83 7.64
C SER A 222 12.20 16.86 9.16
N ASN A 223 11.11 16.66 9.90
CA ASN A 223 11.12 16.59 11.36
C ASN A 223 11.47 15.21 11.92
N ARG A 224 11.91 14.29 11.08
CA ARG A 224 12.28 12.90 11.41
C ARG A 224 11.14 12.15 12.11
N PRO A 225 10.36 11.35 11.36
CA PRO A 225 9.27 10.58 11.92
C PRO A 225 9.76 9.61 13.00
N GLU A 226 9.07 9.57 14.12
CA GLU A 226 9.35 8.66 15.23
C GLU A 226 8.46 7.42 15.18
N PRO A 227 8.81 6.31 15.86
CA PRO A 227 7.94 5.15 16.01
C PRO A 227 6.55 5.54 16.54
N GLY A 228 5.50 4.96 15.95
CA GLY A 228 4.11 5.32 16.26
C GLY A 228 3.60 6.57 15.54
N PHE A 229 4.30 7.03 14.51
CA PHE A 229 3.91 8.13 13.63
C PHE A 229 2.56 7.89 12.93
N SER A 230 2.22 6.66 12.71
CA SER A 230 0.98 6.21 12.07
C SER A 230 0.30 5.17 12.96
N ILE A 231 -1.02 5.12 12.91
CA ILE A 231 -1.79 4.06 13.58
C ILE A 231 -1.95 2.82 12.70
N TYR A 232 -1.62 2.93 11.41
CA TYR A 232 -1.73 1.85 10.43
C TYR A 232 -0.36 1.29 10.05
N TYR A 233 0.60 2.17 9.77
CA TYR A 233 1.94 1.82 9.31
C TYR A 233 2.92 1.93 10.48
N GLN A 234 3.43 0.79 10.94
CA GLN A 234 4.29 0.77 12.13
C GLN A 234 5.75 1.08 11.84
N ASP A 235 6.22 0.77 10.63
CA ASP A 235 7.60 1.01 10.22
C ASP A 235 7.69 2.24 9.32
N THR A 236 8.58 3.15 9.66
CA THR A 236 8.83 4.38 8.90
C THR A 236 9.40 4.11 7.50
N LEU A 237 9.97 2.93 7.25
CA LEU A 237 10.40 2.52 5.90
C LEU A 237 9.24 2.53 4.90
N PHE A 238 8.01 2.20 5.33
CA PHE A 238 6.85 2.25 4.46
C PHE A 238 6.41 3.68 4.14
N LEU A 239 6.64 4.62 5.05
CA LEU A 239 6.45 6.04 4.75
C LEU A 239 7.51 6.54 3.75
N PHE A 240 8.78 6.20 3.94
CA PHE A 240 9.84 6.56 3.00
C PHE A 240 9.59 5.98 1.62
N HIS A 241 9.14 4.73 1.53
CA HIS A 241 8.73 4.10 0.28
C HIS A 241 7.56 4.83 -0.39
N ALA A 242 6.49 5.16 0.35
CA ALA A 242 5.34 5.87 -0.19
C ALA A 242 5.74 7.27 -0.73
N VAL A 243 6.60 7.99 0.01
CA VAL A 243 7.13 9.30 -0.41
C VAL A 243 8.02 9.17 -1.64
N ALA A 244 8.89 8.16 -1.70
CA ALA A 244 9.74 7.90 -2.86
C ALA A 244 8.92 7.58 -4.11
N ARG A 245 7.88 6.74 -3.99
CA ARG A 245 6.94 6.47 -5.10
C ARG A 245 6.22 7.72 -5.57
N ALA A 246 5.73 8.55 -4.63
CA ALA A 246 5.07 9.80 -4.96
C ALA A 246 6.03 10.75 -5.69
N HIS A 247 7.28 10.88 -5.21
CA HIS A 247 8.32 11.66 -5.86
C HIS A 247 8.56 11.19 -7.30
N ARG A 248 8.86 9.91 -7.48
CA ARG A 248 9.19 9.34 -8.80
C ARG A 248 8.06 9.50 -9.81
N CYS A 249 6.80 9.33 -9.38
CA CYS A 249 5.69 9.17 -10.31
C CYS A 249 4.86 10.44 -10.53
N SER A 250 4.74 11.33 -9.52
CA SER A 250 3.68 12.35 -9.57
C SER A 250 3.97 13.64 -8.79
N ALA A 251 4.97 13.65 -7.89
CA ALA A 251 5.22 14.77 -6.98
C ALA A 251 6.71 15.16 -6.96
N PRO A 252 7.24 15.74 -8.05
CA PRO A 252 8.66 16.07 -8.20
C PRO A 252 9.21 17.02 -7.12
N SER A 253 8.38 17.88 -6.53
CA SER A 253 8.79 18.77 -5.41
C SER A 253 9.22 18.03 -4.14
N LEU A 254 8.94 16.71 -4.04
CA LEU A 254 9.47 15.85 -2.98
C LEU A 254 10.96 15.53 -3.16
N ALA A 255 11.60 15.93 -4.26
CA ALA A 255 13.06 15.80 -4.47
C ALA A 255 13.88 16.41 -3.33
N GLY A 256 13.40 17.50 -2.72
CA GLY A 256 14.07 18.15 -1.58
C GLY A 256 14.14 17.29 -0.31
N LEU A 257 13.50 16.12 -0.29
CA LEU A 257 13.53 15.19 0.83
C LEU A 257 14.62 14.10 0.70
N ALA A 258 15.53 14.20 -0.28
CA ALA A 258 16.56 13.18 -0.50
C ALA A 258 17.36 12.89 0.78
N ASP A 259 17.96 13.92 1.40
CA ASP A 259 18.80 13.74 2.59
C ASP A 259 18.03 13.12 3.77
N PRO A 260 16.88 13.66 4.21
CA PRO A 260 16.15 13.07 5.33
C PRO A 260 15.61 11.67 5.04
N VAL A 261 15.19 11.35 3.81
CA VAL A 261 14.75 10.00 3.45
C VAL A 261 15.92 9.03 3.45
N VAL A 262 17.01 9.35 2.76
CA VAL A 262 18.20 8.47 2.69
C VAL A 262 18.77 8.23 4.08
N SER A 263 18.98 9.28 4.89
CA SER A 263 19.49 9.11 6.24
C SER A 263 18.55 8.33 7.14
N GLY A 264 17.21 8.54 7.00
CA GLY A 264 16.20 7.79 7.73
C GLY A 264 16.21 6.30 7.34
N VAL A 265 16.27 5.98 6.06
CA VAL A 265 16.36 4.60 5.57
C VAL A 265 17.61 3.90 6.10
N LEU A 266 18.79 4.55 5.99
CA LEU A 266 20.04 3.97 6.45
C LEU A 266 20.09 3.75 7.97
N ALA A 267 19.38 4.54 8.75
CA ALA A 267 19.28 4.38 10.21
C ALA A 267 18.50 3.11 10.64
N HIS A 268 17.73 2.48 9.74
CA HIS A 268 17.04 1.22 10.02
C HIS A 268 17.87 -0.03 9.74
N ALA A 269 19.01 0.14 9.04
CA ALA A 269 19.88 -0.99 8.75
C ALA A 269 20.73 -1.34 9.98
N ASP A 270 21.00 -2.62 10.17
CA ASP A 270 21.99 -3.10 11.14
C ASP A 270 23.43 -2.80 10.67
N ALA A 271 24.42 -3.16 11.46
CA ALA A 271 25.83 -2.96 11.15
C ALA A 271 26.29 -3.65 9.83
N GLY A 272 25.56 -4.65 9.37
CA GLY A 272 25.78 -5.36 8.10
C GLY A 272 25.02 -4.75 6.92
N GLY A 273 24.26 -3.68 7.14
CA GLY A 273 23.42 -3.06 6.12
C GLY A 273 22.11 -3.82 5.85
N ARG A 274 21.69 -4.72 6.74
CA ARG A 274 20.47 -5.52 6.60
C ARG A 274 19.32 -4.92 7.40
N TYR A 275 18.10 -5.15 6.91
CA TYR A 275 16.85 -4.70 7.50
C TYR A 275 16.14 -5.81 8.25
N GLU A 276 15.14 -5.50 9.08
CA GLU A 276 14.41 -6.45 9.94
C GLU A 276 13.91 -7.67 9.16
N ASN A 277 13.42 -7.48 7.94
CA ASN A 277 12.85 -8.53 7.11
C ASN A 277 12.86 -8.14 5.61
N PRO A 278 12.55 -9.07 4.67
CA PRO A 278 12.60 -8.81 3.24
C PRO A 278 11.71 -7.68 2.72
N ILE A 279 10.51 -7.46 3.29
CA ILE A 279 9.66 -6.35 2.83
C ILE A 279 10.23 -5.00 3.25
N CYS A 280 10.86 -4.92 4.43
CA CYS A 280 11.58 -3.73 4.90
C CYS A 280 12.81 -3.46 4.01
N ALA A 281 13.59 -4.51 3.67
CA ALA A 281 14.71 -4.39 2.75
C ALA A 281 14.28 -3.89 1.37
N ALA A 282 13.17 -4.42 0.84
CA ALA A 282 12.61 -4.00 -0.44
C ALA A 282 12.12 -2.54 -0.42
N ALA A 283 11.42 -2.13 0.65
CA ALA A 283 10.98 -0.74 0.82
C ALA A 283 12.17 0.23 0.90
N ALA A 284 13.21 -0.15 1.65
CA ALA A 284 14.45 0.59 1.76
C ALA A 284 15.17 0.70 0.41
N ALA A 285 15.32 -0.42 -0.30
CA ALA A 285 15.95 -0.46 -1.62
C ALA A 285 15.20 0.43 -2.64
N CYS A 286 13.88 0.42 -2.65
CA CYS A 286 13.08 1.32 -3.50
C CYS A 286 13.36 2.78 -3.18
N ALA A 287 13.35 3.17 -1.90
CA ALA A 287 13.60 4.54 -1.50
C ALA A 287 15.02 5.00 -1.85
N LEU A 288 16.04 4.15 -1.60
CA LEU A 288 17.44 4.44 -1.95
C LEU A 288 17.62 4.53 -3.47
N ALA A 289 17.09 3.59 -4.25
CA ALA A 289 17.21 3.59 -5.71
C ALA A 289 16.61 4.85 -6.35
N ILE A 290 15.57 5.43 -5.73
CA ILE A 290 14.89 6.63 -6.23
C ILE A 290 15.61 7.91 -5.79
N TYR A 291 16.05 8.02 -4.53
CA TYR A 291 16.60 9.25 -3.99
C TYR A 291 18.15 9.34 -4.07
N ASP A 292 18.82 8.21 -3.90
CA ASP A 292 20.29 8.13 -4.01
C ASP A 292 20.72 6.78 -4.60
N PRO A 293 20.63 6.62 -5.93
CA PRO A 293 21.00 5.38 -6.60
C PRO A 293 22.48 4.97 -6.45
N ARG A 294 23.31 5.87 -5.89
CA ARG A 294 24.73 5.60 -5.59
C ARG A 294 24.99 5.32 -4.11
N SER A 295 23.94 5.28 -3.30
CA SER A 295 24.04 4.98 -1.87
C SER A 295 24.72 3.64 -1.63
N ALA A 296 25.71 3.61 -0.73
CA ALA A 296 26.37 2.38 -0.31
C ALA A 296 25.40 1.41 0.42
N GLY A 297 24.24 1.90 0.87
CA GLY A 297 23.20 1.04 1.47
C GLY A 297 22.33 0.30 0.45
N LEU A 298 22.34 0.71 -0.83
CA LEU A 298 21.49 0.07 -1.85
C LEU A 298 21.91 -1.38 -2.17
N PRO A 299 23.20 -1.70 -2.43
CA PRO A 299 23.61 -3.08 -2.71
C PRO A 299 23.23 -4.07 -1.60
N PRO A 300 23.56 -3.86 -0.31
CA PRO A 300 23.20 -4.83 0.72
C PRO A 300 21.68 -4.99 0.92
N ALA A 301 20.88 -3.97 0.67
CA ALA A 301 19.43 -4.07 0.67
C ALA A 301 18.92 -4.98 -0.47
N ILE A 302 19.47 -4.82 -1.67
CA ILE A 302 19.14 -5.67 -2.84
C ILE A 302 19.63 -7.10 -2.63
N ASP A 303 20.84 -7.30 -2.09
CA ASP A 303 21.36 -8.62 -1.77
C ASP A 303 20.46 -9.35 -0.77
N GLN A 304 19.97 -8.65 0.26
CA GLN A 304 19.00 -9.21 1.19
C GLN A 304 17.70 -9.63 0.52
N VAL A 305 17.18 -8.82 -0.40
CA VAL A 305 15.98 -9.17 -1.18
C VAL A 305 16.24 -10.43 -2.02
N LEU A 306 17.38 -10.51 -2.72
CA LEU A 306 17.74 -11.67 -3.54
C LEU A 306 17.94 -12.94 -2.70
N ASP A 307 18.68 -12.84 -1.60
CA ASP A 307 18.95 -13.96 -0.69
C ASP A 307 17.68 -14.56 -0.09
N SER A 308 16.63 -13.74 0.06
CA SER A 308 15.37 -14.13 0.69
C SER A 308 14.36 -14.70 -0.29
N GLN A 309 14.66 -14.74 -1.61
CA GLN A 309 13.77 -15.32 -2.59
C GLN A 309 13.69 -16.84 -2.43
N ARG A 310 12.49 -17.36 -2.24
CA ARG A 310 12.25 -18.80 -2.08
C ARG A 310 12.42 -19.58 -3.40
N GLY A 311 12.43 -20.90 -3.28
CA GLY A 311 12.53 -21.81 -4.43
C GLY A 311 11.38 -21.68 -5.44
N ASP A 312 10.18 -21.32 -4.98
CA ASP A 312 9.01 -21.06 -5.81
C ASP A 312 9.00 -19.67 -6.47
N GLY A 313 9.96 -18.81 -6.14
CA GLY A 313 10.11 -17.47 -6.69
C GLY A 313 9.44 -16.37 -5.88
N GLY A 314 8.69 -16.70 -4.84
CA GLY A 314 8.06 -15.76 -3.92
C GLY A 314 8.94 -15.38 -2.73
N TRP A 315 8.40 -14.57 -1.83
CA TRP A 315 8.96 -14.23 -0.52
C TRP A 315 7.94 -14.55 0.56
N ASP A 316 8.42 -14.81 1.78
CA ASP A 316 7.58 -15.08 2.93
C ASP A 316 6.69 -13.87 3.26
N ALA A 317 5.55 -14.16 3.88
CA ALA A 317 4.63 -13.12 4.35
C ALA A 317 5.24 -12.36 5.52
N HIS A 318 5.26 -11.04 5.42
CA HIS A 318 5.69 -10.15 6.50
C HIS A 318 4.65 -9.06 6.75
N PRO A 319 4.55 -8.53 7.98
CA PRO A 319 3.65 -7.42 8.29
C PRO A 319 4.00 -6.17 7.48
N PHE A 320 3.00 -5.62 6.83
CA PHE A 320 3.10 -4.33 6.15
C PHE A 320 2.40 -3.24 6.95
N TYR A 321 1.24 -3.56 7.49
CA TYR A 321 0.51 -2.67 8.39
C TYR A 321 -0.07 -3.47 9.56
N ALA A 322 -0.42 -2.74 10.64
CA ALA A 322 -0.94 -3.35 11.84
C ALA A 322 -2.08 -2.53 12.42
N GLY A 323 -2.92 -3.21 13.17
CA GLY A 323 -3.94 -2.55 13.97
C GLY A 323 -3.33 -1.86 15.18
N ARG A 324 -4.11 -0.95 15.75
CA ARG A 324 -3.77 -0.28 16.99
C ARG A 324 -3.48 -1.32 18.08
N GLU A 325 -2.48 -1.08 18.91
CA GLU A 325 -2.03 -1.98 19.99
C GLU A 325 -1.13 -3.15 19.57
N GLY A 326 -0.71 -3.25 18.29
CA GLY A 326 0.23 -4.28 17.86
C GLY A 326 -0.27 -5.72 18.01
N ARG A 327 -1.59 -5.94 17.92
CA ARG A 327 -2.20 -7.27 18.07
C ARG A 327 -2.69 -7.89 16.77
N ASN A 328 -2.82 -7.09 15.73
CA ASN A 328 -3.28 -7.52 14.42
C ASN A 328 -2.29 -7.03 13.38
N PHE A 329 -1.80 -7.94 12.57
CA PHE A 329 -0.80 -7.66 11.55
C PHE A 329 -1.32 -8.13 10.20
N TRP A 330 -1.22 -7.28 9.19
CA TRP A 330 -1.61 -7.62 7.84
C TRP A 330 -0.41 -7.62 6.91
N GLY A 331 -0.34 -8.63 6.10
CA GLY A 331 0.67 -8.82 5.08
C GLY A 331 0.32 -10.03 4.23
N SER A 332 1.16 -10.38 3.29
CA SER A 332 1.05 -11.63 2.54
C SER A 332 2.32 -11.91 1.74
N GLU A 333 2.48 -13.13 1.27
CA GLU A 333 3.55 -13.50 0.36
C GLU A 333 3.48 -12.69 -0.95
N ALA A 334 2.27 -12.51 -1.50
CA ALA A 334 2.08 -11.73 -2.72
C ALA A 334 2.46 -10.26 -2.53
N LEU A 335 2.15 -9.67 -1.36
CA LEU A 335 2.50 -8.29 -1.05
C LEU A 335 4.02 -8.13 -0.88
N THR A 336 4.68 -9.02 -0.12
CA THR A 336 6.14 -9.00 0.01
C THR A 336 6.81 -9.18 -1.36
N THR A 337 6.29 -10.11 -2.18
CA THR A 337 6.78 -10.33 -3.54
C THR A 337 6.60 -9.08 -4.42
N ALA A 338 5.52 -8.33 -4.27
CA ALA A 338 5.30 -7.09 -5.00
C ALA A 338 6.33 -6.01 -4.66
N PHE A 339 6.65 -5.84 -3.36
CA PHE A 339 7.71 -4.94 -2.90
C PHE A 339 9.09 -5.37 -3.41
N ALA A 340 9.41 -6.66 -3.29
CA ALA A 340 10.67 -7.22 -3.80
C ALA A 340 10.80 -7.03 -5.31
N LEU A 341 9.73 -7.28 -6.07
CA LEU A 341 9.69 -7.06 -7.51
C LEU A 341 9.93 -5.59 -7.88
N GLU A 342 9.29 -4.64 -7.20
CA GLU A 342 9.50 -3.21 -7.40
C GLU A 342 10.97 -2.84 -7.16
N ALA A 343 11.56 -3.30 -6.05
CA ALA A 343 12.97 -3.05 -5.71
C ALA A 343 13.95 -3.61 -6.77
N LEU A 344 13.72 -4.84 -7.24
CA LEU A 344 14.54 -5.47 -8.26
C LEU A 344 14.44 -4.80 -9.63
N ILE A 345 13.25 -4.31 -10.00
CA ILE A 345 13.05 -3.54 -11.22
C ILE A 345 13.85 -2.23 -11.16
N LEU A 346 13.75 -1.49 -10.04
CA LEU A 346 14.48 -0.25 -9.81
C LEU A 346 15.99 -0.47 -9.81
N ALA A 347 16.47 -1.53 -9.15
CA ALA A 347 17.88 -1.89 -9.16
C ALA A 347 18.40 -2.20 -10.60
N ALA A 348 17.60 -2.90 -11.40
CA ALA A 348 17.93 -3.19 -12.79
C ALA A 348 17.92 -1.93 -13.68
N GLU A 349 17.14 -0.90 -13.33
CA GLU A 349 17.18 0.41 -14.03
C GLU A 349 18.42 1.22 -13.66
N VAL A 350 18.86 1.17 -12.41
CA VAL A 350 20.08 1.87 -11.94
C VAL A 350 21.34 1.25 -12.52
N ALA A 351 21.36 -0.07 -12.74
CA ALA A 351 22.52 -0.80 -13.24
C ALA A 351 22.70 -0.74 -14.76
N GLY A 352 21.67 -0.38 -15.53
CA GLY A 352 21.69 -0.34 -17.01
C GLY A 352 21.67 1.04 -17.58
#